data_5f038c32f9e12de8c9b14c414e13b38f
#
_entry.id   5f038c32f9e12de8c9b14c414e13b38f
#
_cell.length_a   1.000
_cell.length_b   1.000
_cell.length_c   1.000
_cell.angle_alpha   90.00
_cell.angle_beta   90.00
_cell.angle_gamma   90.00
#
_symmetry.space_group_name_H-M   'P 1'
#
loop_
_entity.id
_entity.type
_entity.pdbx_description
1 polymer ?
#
loop_
_entity_poly.entity_id
_entity_poly.type
_entity_poly.pdbx_seq_one_letter_code
_entity_poly.pdbx_strand_id
1 'polypeptide(L)'
;MDVFLQQIINGLVLGSMYALIALGYTMVYGIINLINFAHGEVLMVGALTSWTIIGIMQTSLPGTPGWIILLISMLIAFVVCAALNFVIEKVAYRPLRNAPKLAPLITAIGMSLLLQTLAMIIWKPTYKSYPTLLPSEPYEFGGAVITVTQIAILGATAISLAVLMWLVHYTRLGRAMRATAENPRVAALMGVRPDTVISATFIIGAILAALAGVMYASNYGTAQHAMGFLPGLKAFTAAVFGGIGNLGGAVLGGILLGLIESIGAGYIGPLTGDVLGSQYTYICAFIVLIFVLTLRPSGLLGERVADRA
;
A
#
# COMPACT_ATOMS: atom_id res chain seq x y z
N MET A 1 -0.25 29.77 -10.66
CA MET A 1 0.51 28.60 -11.19
C MET A 1 1.12 27.79 -10.07
N ASP A 2 1.61 28.42 -9.03
CA ASP A 2 2.32 27.79 -7.92
C ASP A 2 1.45 26.79 -7.13
N VAL A 3 0.19 27.13 -6.88
CA VAL A 3 -0.75 26.22 -6.20
C VAL A 3 -1.01 24.94 -7.04
N PHE A 4 -1.17 25.08 -8.35
CA PHE A 4 -1.41 23.92 -9.22
C PHE A 4 -0.21 22.97 -9.25
N LEU A 5 1.01 23.52 -9.40
CA LEU A 5 2.23 22.74 -9.37
C LEU A 5 2.41 22.03 -8.01
N GLN A 6 2.10 22.74 -6.90
CA GLN A 6 2.14 22.15 -5.56
C GLN A 6 1.13 21.00 -5.43
N GLN A 7 -0.09 21.14 -5.96
CA GLN A 7 -1.09 20.05 -5.92
C GLN A 7 -0.67 18.85 -6.77
N ILE A 8 0.02 19.06 -7.89
CA ILE A 8 0.59 17.94 -8.66
C ILE A 8 1.64 17.21 -7.85
N ILE A 9 2.59 17.92 -7.22
CA ILE A 9 3.63 17.29 -6.40
C ILE A 9 3.00 16.52 -5.23
N ASN A 10 2.09 17.15 -4.50
CA ASN A 10 1.38 16.51 -3.38
C ASN A 10 0.59 15.28 -3.84
N GLY A 11 -0.07 15.38 -4.99
CA GLY A 11 -0.82 14.28 -5.60
C GLY A 11 0.05 13.13 -6.06
N LEU A 12 1.23 13.39 -6.61
CA LEU A 12 2.21 12.38 -6.97
C LEU A 12 2.74 11.65 -5.72
N VAL A 13 3.05 12.38 -4.65
CA VAL A 13 3.51 11.82 -3.38
C VAL A 13 2.43 10.95 -2.75
N LEU A 14 1.21 11.48 -2.62
CA LEU A 14 0.06 10.76 -2.07
C LEU A 14 -0.26 9.52 -2.92
N GLY A 15 -0.31 9.69 -4.24
CA GLY A 15 -0.54 8.62 -5.19
C GLY A 15 0.54 7.54 -5.17
N SER A 16 1.79 7.91 -4.93
CA SER A 16 2.90 6.96 -4.76
C SER A 16 2.73 6.11 -3.51
N MET A 17 2.26 6.68 -2.40
CA MET A 17 1.94 5.91 -1.20
C MET A 17 0.79 4.93 -1.46
N TYR A 18 -0.28 5.36 -2.14
CA TYR A 18 -1.36 4.46 -2.55
C TYR A 18 -0.87 3.38 -3.52
N ALA A 19 0.01 3.72 -4.45
CA ALA A 19 0.60 2.77 -5.39
C ALA A 19 1.42 1.68 -4.69
N LEU A 20 2.23 2.01 -3.68
CA LEU A 20 2.98 1.01 -2.89
C LEU A 20 2.05 -0.01 -2.23
N ILE A 21 0.96 0.47 -1.62
CA ILE A 21 -0.02 -0.41 -0.98
C ILE A 21 -0.78 -1.22 -2.05
N ALA A 22 -1.17 -0.57 -3.15
CA ALA A 22 -1.90 -1.20 -4.26
C ALA A 22 -1.07 -2.29 -4.96
N LEU A 23 0.27 -2.13 -5.05
CA LEU A 23 1.18 -3.18 -5.51
C LEU A 23 1.07 -4.44 -4.65
N GLY A 24 1.04 -4.29 -3.32
CA GLY A 24 0.87 -5.40 -2.39
C GLY A 24 -0.48 -6.10 -2.56
N TYR A 25 -1.57 -5.35 -2.70
CA TYR A 25 -2.90 -5.92 -3.01
C TYR A 25 -2.89 -6.69 -4.33
N THR A 26 -2.37 -6.07 -5.37
CA THR A 26 -2.34 -6.63 -6.72
C THR A 26 -1.50 -7.90 -6.80
N MET A 27 -0.38 -7.97 -6.06
CA MET A 27 0.44 -9.17 -5.96
C MET A 27 -0.33 -10.36 -5.39
N VAL A 28 -1.03 -10.15 -4.28
CA VAL A 28 -1.81 -11.22 -3.62
C VAL A 28 -3.00 -11.61 -4.45
N TYR A 29 -3.79 -10.61 -4.90
CA TYR A 29 -5.00 -10.86 -5.70
C TYR A 29 -4.69 -11.56 -7.03
N GLY A 30 -3.64 -11.15 -7.72
CA GLY A 30 -3.25 -11.72 -9.01
C GLY A 30 -2.91 -13.21 -8.97
N ILE A 31 -2.67 -13.79 -7.78
CA ILE A 31 -2.33 -15.22 -7.65
C ILE A 31 -3.47 -16.03 -7.05
N ILE A 32 -4.18 -15.51 -6.06
CA ILE A 32 -5.21 -16.28 -5.34
C ILE A 32 -6.63 -15.80 -5.59
N ASN A 33 -6.81 -14.70 -6.34
CA ASN A 33 -8.12 -14.05 -6.58
C ASN A 33 -8.91 -13.76 -5.29
N LEU A 34 -8.19 -13.49 -4.18
CA LEU A 34 -8.76 -13.13 -2.89
C LEU A 34 -8.25 -11.76 -2.44
N ILE A 35 -9.15 -10.94 -1.92
CA ILE A 35 -8.82 -9.61 -1.40
C ILE A 35 -8.42 -9.75 0.06
N ASN A 36 -7.21 -9.28 0.39
CA ASN A 36 -6.72 -9.23 1.77
C ASN A 36 -6.99 -7.86 2.40
N PHE A 37 -8.16 -7.61 2.97
CA PHE A 37 -8.46 -6.35 3.64
C PHE A 37 -7.59 -6.07 4.87
N ALA A 38 -6.92 -7.08 5.44
CA ALA A 38 -5.96 -6.88 6.51
C ALA A 38 -4.63 -6.25 6.05
N HIS A 39 -4.42 -6.08 4.72
CA HIS A 39 -3.19 -5.54 4.16
C HIS A 39 -2.92 -4.10 4.60
N GLY A 40 -3.96 -3.27 4.72
CA GLY A 40 -3.83 -1.92 5.28
C GLY A 40 -3.34 -1.93 6.73
N GLU A 41 -3.74 -2.92 7.52
CA GLU A 41 -3.29 -3.04 8.92
C GLU A 41 -1.84 -3.53 9.01
N VAL A 42 -1.35 -4.27 8.03
CA VAL A 42 0.08 -4.61 7.94
C VAL A 42 0.92 -3.35 7.76
N LEU A 43 0.45 -2.37 6.97
CA LEU A 43 1.04 -1.04 6.87
C LEU A 43 1.11 -0.35 8.24
N MET A 44 0.02 -0.34 8.99
CA MET A 44 -0.03 0.21 10.34
C MET A 44 0.98 -0.46 11.27
N VAL A 45 1.05 -1.78 11.27
CA VAL A 45 2.03 -2.53 12.08
C VAL A 45 3.46 -2.15 11.68
N GLY A 46 3.72 -1.98 10.38
CA GLY A 46 5.02 -1.51 9.89
C GLY A 46 5.41 -0.14 10.44
N ALA A 47 4.48 0.82 10.38
CA ALA A 47 4.69 2.17 10.92
C ALA A 47 4.93 2.18 12.43
N LEU A 48 4.09 1.46 13.20
CA LEU A 48 4.20 1.39 14.66
C LEU A 48 5.44 0.64 15.13
N THR A 49 5.82 -0.43 14.43
CA THR A 49 7.07 -1.16 14.69
C THR A 49 8.28 -0.25 14.43
N SER A 50 8.30 0.43 13.28
CA SER A 50 9.35 1.39 12.96
C SER A 50 9.45 2.50 14.01
N TRP A 51 8.32 3.09 14.42
CA TRP A 51 8.27 4.09 15.49
C TRP A 51 8.91 3.58 16.79
N THR A 52 8.59 2.35 17.19
CA THR A 52 9.14 1.72 18.41
C THR A 52 10.65 1.56 18.32
N ILE A 53 11.16 1.07 17.19
CA ILE A 53 12.59 0.87 16.97
C ILE A 53 13.33 2.20 16.92
N ILE A 54 12.77 3.23 16.28
CA ILE A 54 13.33 4.58 16.29
C ILE A 54 13.48 5.10 17.71
N GLY A 55 12.45 4.98 18.56
CA GLY A 55 12.50 5.38 19.96
C GLY A 55 13.59 4.65 20.75
N ILE A 56 13.73 3.33 20.56
CA ILE A 56 14.78 2.53 21.21
C ILE A 56 16.17 2.98 20.73
N MET A 57 16.35 3.18 19.42
CA MET A 57 17.65 3.57 18.86
C MET A 57 18.10 4.98 19.29
N GLN A 58 17.16 5.93 19.31
CA GLN A 58 17.47 7.30 19.76
C GLN A 58 17.90 7.35 21.24
N THR A 59 17.34 6.46 22.07
CA THR A 59 17.72 6.38 23.50
C THR A 59 19.00 5.59 23.72
N SER A 60 19.24 4.50 22.99
CA SER A 60 20.35 3.58 23.19
C SER A 60 21.63 3.99 22.46
N LEU A 61 21.50 4.69 21.33
CA LEU A 61 22.60 5.08 20.44
C LEU A 61 22.50 6.58 20.07
N PRO A 62 22.65 7.50 21.06
CA PRO A 62 22.60 8.92 20.79
C PRO A 62 23.77 9.32 19.87
N GLY A 63 23.49 10.09 18.82
CA GLY A 63 24.47 10.53 17.83
C GLY A 63 24.49 9.72 16.52
N THR A 64 23.68 8.67 16.40
CA THR A 64 23.54 7.95 15.13
C THR A 64 22.80 8.83 14.10
N PRO A 65 23.29 8.93 12.85
CA PRO A 65 22.60 9.68 11.80
C PRO A 65 21.16 9.20 11.59
N GLY A 66 20.20 10.13 11.45
CA GLY A 66 18.77 9.81 11.36
C GLY A 66 18.42 8.86 10.22
N TRP A 67 19.09 8.97 9.05
CA TRP A 67 18.88 8.09 7.92
C TRP A 67 19.27 6.63 8.21
N ILE A 68 20.30 6.38 9.06
CA ILE A 68 20.67 5.02 9.48
C ILE A 68 19.59 4.45 10.40
N ILE A 69 19.09 5.26 11.34
CA ILE A 69 18.00 4.86 12.24
C ILE A 69 16.76 4.49 11.41
N LEU A 70 16.42 5.30 10.40
CA LEU A 70 15.30 5.05 9.53
C LEU A 70 15.47 3.73 8.75
N LEU A 71 16.63 3.48 8.16
CA LEU A 71 16.91 2.25 7.42
C LEU A 71 16.82 1.01 8.31
N ILE A 72 17.41 1.03 9.50
CA ILE A 72 17.37 -0.11 10.42
C ILE A 72 15.94 -0.36 10.90
N SER A 73 15.21 0.68 11.29
CA SER A 73 13.82 0.57 11.73
C SER A 73 12.92 0.03 10.62
N MET A 74 13.15 0.44 9.37
CA MET A 74 12.45 -0.06 8.19
C MET A 74 12.74 -1.54 7.92
N LEU A 75 14.02 -1.97 8.01
CA LEU A 75 14.39 -3.39 7.83
C LEU A 75 13.75 -4.28 8.90
N ILE A 76 13.73 -3.83 10.15
CA ILE A 76 13.07 -4.57 11.24
C ILE A 76 11.55 -4.61 10.99
N ALA A 77 10.94 -3.51 10.56
CA ALA A 77 9.53 -3.47 10.18
C ALA A 77 9.22 -4.46 9.04
N PHE A 78 10.09 -4.60 8.05
CA PHE A 78 9.94 -5.60 6.97
C PHE A 78 9.90 -7.02 7.52
N VAL A 79 10.82 -7.36 8.43
CA VAL A 79 10.88 -8.71 9.02
C VAL A 79 9.62 -8.99 9.85
N VAL A 80 9.21 -8.04 10.70
CA VAL A 80 8.01 -8.19 11.55
C VAL A 80 6.75 -8.32 10.70
N CYS A 81 6.56 -7.45 9.71
CA CYS A 81 5.40 -7.51 8.83
C CYS A 81 5.38 -8.75 7.94
N ALA A 82 6.55 -9.18 7.44
CA ALA A 82 6.67 -10.43 6.69
C ALA A 82 6.29 -11.65 7.53
N ALA A 83 6.79 -11.74 8.76
CA ALA A 83 6.42 -12.80 9.70
C ALA A 83 4.93 -12.77 10.05
N LEU A 84 4.40 -11.59 10.36
CA LEU A 84 2.98 -11.39 10.65
C LEU A 84 2.09 -11.88 9.49
N ASN A 85 2.38 -11.41 8.28
CA ASN A 85 1.56 -11.73 7.11
C ASN A 85 1.69 -13.20 6.68
N PHE A 86 2.86 -13.82 6.91
CA PHE A 86 3.04 -15.26 6.76
C PHE A 86 2.15 -16.05 7.73
N VAL A 87 2.07 -15.61 9.00
CA VAL A 87 1.18 -16.24 9.99
C VAL A 87 -0.28 -16.05 9.61
N ILE A 88 -0.68 -14.85 9.19
CA ILE A 88 -2.04 -14.55 8.71
C ILE A 88 -2.40 -15.45 7.52
N GLU A 89 -1.51 -15.60 6.54
CA GLU A 89 -1.73 -16.49 5.39
C GLU A 89 -1.95 -17.92 5.87
N LYS A 90 -1.07 -18.42 6.72
CA LYS A 90 -1.09 -19.83 7.16
C LYS A 90 -2.30 -20.17 8.03
N VAL A 91 -2.69 -19.25 8.92
CA VAL A 91 -3.74 -19.50 9.93
C VAL A 91 -5.12 -19.07 9.41
N ALA A 92 -5.24 -17.93 8.75
CA ALA A 92 -6.51 -17.35 8.37
C ALA A 92 -6.91 -17.68 6.92
N TYR A 93 -5.99 -17.54 5.95
CA TYR A 93 -6.35 -17.67 4.53
C TYR A 93 -6.19 -19.08 3.98
N ARG A 94 -5.13 -19.78 4.36
CA ARG A 94 -4.82 -21.11 3.82
C ARG A 94 -5.94 -22.14 4.05
N PRO A 95 -6.57 -22.24 5.23
CA PRO A 95 -7.67 -23.16 5.45
C PRO A 95 -8.93 -22.83 4.63
N LEU A 96 -9.10 -21.58 4.25
CA LEU A 96 -10.30 -21.08 3.58
C LEU A 96 -10.19 -21.01 2.05
N ARG A 97 -9.09 -21.46 1.45
CA ARG A 97 -8.88 -21.40 -0.01
C ARG A 97 -9.93 -22.17 -0.82
N ASN A 98 -10.47 -23.23 -0.25
CA ASN A 98 -11.51 -24.05 -0.89
C ASN A 98 -12.93 -23.74 -0.38
N ALA A 99 -13.06 -22.74 0.50
CA ALA A 99 -14.36 -22.32 1.03
C ALA A 99 -15.08 -21.37 0.05
N PRO A 100 -16.40 -21.14 0.20
CA PRO A 100 -17.11 -20.14 -0.58
C PRO A 100 -16.44 -18.76 -0.48
N LYS A 101 -16.46 -17.99 -1.57
CA LYS A 101 -15.75 -16.69 -1.69
C LYS A 101 -16.04 -15.68 -0.56
N LEU A 102 -17.18 -15.79 0.10
CA LEU A 102 -17.54 -14.93 1.24
C LEU A 102 -16.75 -15.25 2.50
N ALA A 103 -16.35 -16.50 2.73
CA ALA A 103 -15.65 -16.88 3.95
C ALA A 103 -14.26 -16.21 4.08
N PRO A 104 -13.37 -16.22 3.06
CA PRO A 104 -12.13 -15.45 3.11
C PRO A 104 -12.34 -13.94 3.25
N LEU A 105 -13.41 -13.38 2.65
CA LEU A 105 -13.73 -11.97 2.74
C LEU A 105 -14.07 -11.55 4.18
N ILE A 106 -14.97 -12.29 4.83
CA ILE A 106 -15.36 -12.04 6.23
C ILE A 106 -14.15 -12.21 7.15
N THR A 107 -13.33 -13.24 6.90
CA THR A 107 -12.10 -13.47 7.66
C THR A 107 -11.10 -12.34 7.51
N ALA A 108 -10.96 -11.76 6.29
CA ALA A 108 -10.10 -10.63 6.04
C ALA A 108 -10.52 -9.39 6.85
N ILE A 109 -11.83 -9.10 6.91
CA ILE A 109 -12.38 -8.01 7.72
C ILE A 109 -12.15 -8.29 9.22
N GLY A 110 -12.41 -9.52 9.66
CA GLY A 110 -12.17 -9.94 11.06
C GLY A 110 -10.69 -9.81 11.46
N MET A 111 -9.76 -10.18 10.55
CA MET A 111 -8.32 -9.99 10.77
C MET A 111 -7.91 -8.52 10.82
N SER A 112 -8.51 -7.65 9.99
CA SER A 112 -8.28 -6.21 10.06
C SER A 112 -8.66 -5.66 11.44
N LEU A 113 -9.87 -5.95 11.92
CA LEU A 113 -10.35 -5.53 13.25
C LEU A 113 -9.49 -6.09 14.38
N LEU A 114 -9.07 -7.36 14.27
CA LEU A 114 -8.19 -8.00 15.25
C LEU A 114 -6.85 -7.29 15.33
N LEU A 115 -6.22 -6.98 14.20
CA LEU A 115 -4.94 -6.26 14.15
C LEU A 115 -5.05 -4.84 14.71
N GLN A 116 -6.13 -4.11 14.40
CA GLN A 116 -6.40 -2.79 14.98
C GLN A 116 -6.51 -2.86 16.51
N THR A 117 -7.27 -3.83 17.00
CA THR A 117 -7.48 -4.02 18.44
C THR A 117 -6.18 -4.43 19.13
N LEU A 118 -5.40 -5.35 18.56
CA LEU A 118 -4.08 -5.72 19.09
C LEU A 118 -3.13 -4.52 19.10
N ALA A 119 -3.10 -3.74 18.03
CA ALA A 119 -2.28 -2.52 17.98
C ALA A 119 -2.72 -1.49 19.03
N MET A 120 -4.02 -1.32 19.25
CA MET A 120 -4.56 -0.46 20.31
C MET A 120 -4.13 -0.91 21.71
N ILE A 121 -4.10 -2.21 21.98
CA ILE A 121 -3.67 -2.77 23.26
C ILE A 121 -2.16 -2.57 23.46
N ILE A 122 -1.34 -2.88 22.44
CA ILE A 122 0.12 -2.84 22.53
C ILE A 122 0.64 -1.40 22.58
N TRP A 123 0.19 -0.55 21.65
CA TRP A 123 0.70 0.82 21.49
C TRP A 123 -0.20 1.90 22.10
N LYS A 124 -1.34 1.53 22.68
CA LYS A 124 -2.37 2.44 23.21
C LYS A 124 -3.04 3.30 22.10
N PRO A 125 -4.26 3.81 22.32
CA PRO A 125 -5.04 4.52 21.28
C PRO A 125 -4.56 5.95 20.97
N THR A 126 -3.49 6.41 21.60
CA THR A 126 -2.96 7.77 21.40
C THR A 126 -2.18 7.89 20.11
N TYR A 127 -2.25 9.04 19.45
CA TYR A 127 -1.37 9.40 18.34
C TYR A 127 0.07 9.41 18.81
N LYS A 128 0.94 8.78 18.03
CA LYS A 128 2.39 8.77 18.26
C LYS A 128 3.02 9.80 17.33
N SER A 129 3.78 10.75 17.88
CA SER A 129 4.59 11.62 17.06
C SER A 129 5.71 10.82 16.41
N TYR A 130 5.77 10.85 15.08
CA TYR A 130 6.82 10.17 14.32
C TYR A 130 7.95 11.15 14.08
N PRO A 131 9.19 10.90 14.57
CA PRO A 131 10.26 11.86 14.48
C PRO A 131 10.73 12.04 13.03
N THR A 132 11.07 13.27 12.68
CA THR A 132 11.68 13.61 11.39
C THR A 132 13.16 13.20 11.42
N LEU A 133 13.50 12.15 10.68
CA LEU A 133 14.86 11.57 10.65
C LEU A 133 15.65 11.99 9.42
N LEU A 134 14.95 12.42 8.37
CA LEU A 134 15.54 12.95 7.15
C LEU A 134 15.67 14.47 7.22
N PRO A 135 16.63 15.07 6.49
CA PRO A 135 16.75 16.52 6.42
C PRO A 135 15.40 17.15 6.01
N SER A 136 15.00 18.16 6.77
CA SER A 136 13.71 18.84 6.56
C SER A 136 13.82 20.07 5.66
N GLU A 137 15.00 20.35 5.10
CA GLU A 137 15.19 21.47 4.19
C GLU A 137 14.35 21.26 2.92
N PRO A 138 13.45 22.18 2.61
CA PRO A 138 12.63 22.09 1.42
C PRO A 138 13.44 22.53 0.18
N TYR A 139 13.25 21.82 -0.92
CA TYR A 139 13.73 22.27 -2.23
C TYR A 139 12.61 23.04 -2.93
N GLU A 140 12.93 24.27 -3.34
CA GLU A 140 12.00 25.08 -4.13
C GLU A 140 12.19 24.80 -5.62
N PHE A 141 11.09 24.46 -6.29
CA PHE A 141 11.06 24.24 -7.72
C PHE A 141 9.88 24.98 -8.35
N GLY A 142 10.13 26.05 -9.08
CA GLY A 142 9.10 26.81 -9.81
C GLY A 142 7.98 27.37 -8.93
N GLY A 143 8.27 27.76 -7.67
CA GLY A 143 7.29 28.24 -6.71
C GLY A 143 6.55 27.13 -5.91
N ALA A 144 6.85 25.88 -6.18
CA ALA A 144 6.40 24.74 -5.40
C ALA A 144 7.53 24.20 -4.52
N VAL A 145 7.17 23.56 -3.42
CA VAL A 145 8.08 23.05 -2.41
C VAL A 145 8.00 21.53 -2.36
N ILE A 146 9.16 20.87 -2.39
CA ILE A 146 9.27 19.42 -2.22
C ILE A 146 10.28 19.08 -1.11
N THR A 147 9.93 18.16 -0.23
CA THR A 147 10.81 17.70 0.86
C THR A 147 11.63 16.48 0.46
N VAL A 148 12.76 16.24 1.14
CA VAL A 148 13.57 15.02 0.96
C VAL A 148 12.73 13.75 1.19
N THR A 149 11.84 13.77 2.19
CA THR A 149 10.93 12.64 2.46
C THR A 149 10.01 12.36 1.26
N GLN A 150 9.46 13.39 0.63
CA GLN A 150 8.62 13.25 -0.55
C GLN A 150 9.39 12.67 -1.75
N ILE A 151 10.61 13.14 -1.98
CA ILE A 151 11.50 12.58 -3.03
C ILE A 151 11.80 11.11 -2.72
N ALA A 152 12.07 10.76 -1.47
CA ALA A 152 12.31 9.39 -1.05
C ALA A 152 11.09 8.48 -1.30
N ILE A 153 9.86 8.97 -1.08
CA ILE A 153 8.61 8.24 -1.37
C ILE A 153 8.48 7.95 -2.87
N LEU A 154 8.68 8.96 -3.71
CA LEU A 154 8.63 8.79 -5.17
C LEU A 154 9.67 7.78 -5.66
N GLY A 155 10.90 7.91 -5.16
CA GLY A 155 12.00 6.98 -5.48
C GLY A 155 11.72 5.56 -5.00
N ALA A 156 11.26 5.38 -3.76
CA ALA A 156 10.90 4.09 -3.20
C ALA A 156 9.80 3.39 -4.01
N THR A 157 8.79 4.15 -4.46
CA THR A 157 7.71 3.61 -5.30
C THR A 157 8.22 3.16 -6.67
N ALA A 158 9.03 3.98 -7.33
CA ALA A 158 9.62 3.65 -8.62
C ALA A 158 10.53 2.41 -8.53
N ILE A 159 11.39 2.35 -7.51
CA ILE A 159 12.28 1.21 -7.24
C ILE A 159 11.45 -0.05 -6.95
N SER A 160 10.42 0.05 -6.10
CA SER A 160 9.56 -1.09 -5.76
C SER A 160 8.85 -1.64 -6.99
N LEU A 161 8.32 -0.78 -7.86
CA LEU A 161 7.71 -1.21 -9.12
C LEU A 161 8.74 -1.90 -10.02
N ALA A 162 9.92 -1.31 -10.21
CA ALA A 162 10.98 -1.88 -11.04
C ALA A 162 11.43 -3.25 -10.52
N VAL A 163 11.64 -3.38 -9.21
CA VAL A 163 12.04 -4.64 -8.56
C VAL A 163 10.94 -5.69 -8.71
N LEU A 164 9.68 -5.34 -8.52
CA LEU A 164 8.56 -6.28 -8.69
C LEU A 164 8.37 -6.70 -10.14
N MET A 165 8.47 -5.79 -11.08
CA MET A 165 8.42 -6.11 -12.51
C MET A 165 9.54 -7.08 -12.89
N TRP A 166 10.77 -6.80 -12.43
CA TRP A 166 11.89 -7.71 -12.63
C TRP A 166 11.65 -9.08 -11.97
N LEU A 167 11.20 -9.10 -10.71
CA LEU A 167 10.90 -10.33 -9.97
C LEU A 167 9.86 -11.18 -10.69
N VAL A 168 8.74 -10.58 -11.08
CA VAL A 168 7.61 -11.29 -11.71
C VAL A 168 7.97 -11.78 -13.11
N HIS A 169 8.68 -10.99 -13.94
CA HIS A 169 8.94 -11.36 -15.33
C HIS A 169 10.18 -12.21 -15.53
N TYR A 170 11.25 -11.99 -14.76
CA TYR A 170 12.56 -12.57 -15.05
C TYR A 170 13.02 -13.64 -14.05
N THR A 171 12.40 -13.76 -12.85
CA THR A 171 12.87 -14.73 -11.85
C THR A 171 12.14 -16.07 -11.93
N ARG A 172 12.74 -17.11 -11.30
CA ARG A 172 12.10 -18.44 -11.14
C ARG A 172 10.82 -18.34 -10.29
N LEU A 173 10.85 -17.52 -9.24
CA LEU A 173 9.69 -17.27 -8.39
C LEU A 173 8.56 -16.63 -9.18
N GLY A 174 8.84 -15.63 -10.01
CA GLY A 174 7.84 -14.97 -10.85
C GLY A 174 7.21 -15.92 -11.87
N ARG A 175 7.98 -16.82 -12.47
CA ARG A 175 7.41 -17.88 -13.34
C ARG A 175 6.48 -18.82 -12.55
N ALA A 176 6.87 -19.21 -11.34
CA ALA A 176 6.03 -20.02 -10.47
C ALA A 176 4.76 -19.29 -10.04
N MET A 177 4.85 -17.97 -9.78
CA MET A 177 3.70 -17.11 -9.47
C MET A 177 2.69 -17.08 -10.62
N ARG A 178 3.14 -16.82 -11.86
CA ARG A 178 2.26 -16.77 -13.04
C ARG A 178 1.63 -18.15 -13.32
N ALA A 179 2.40 -19.24 -13.22
CA ALA A 179 1.86 -20.59 -13.38
C ALA A 179 0.81 -20.92 -12.31
N THR A 180 1.03 -20.50 -11.05
CA THR A 180 0.09 -20.70 -9.95
C THR A 180 -1.19 -19.85 -10.14
N ALA A 181 -1.06 -18.62 -10.66
CA ALA A 181 -2.17 -17.73 -10.97
C ALA A 181 -3.08 -18.28 -12.06
N GLU A 182 -2.49 -18.89 -13.09
CA GLU A 182 -3.25 -19.49 -14.20
C GLU A 182 -4.01 -20.75 -13.76
N ASN A 183 -3.32 -21.72 -13.18
CA ASN A 183 -3.96 -22.92 -12.65
C ASN A 183 -3.06 -23.60 -11.57
N PRO A 184 -3.42 -23.46 -10.27
CA PRO A 184 -2.64 -24.03 -9.18
C PRO A 184 -2.47 -25.57 -9.25
N ARG A 185 -3.50 -26.28 -9.76
CA ARG A 185 -3.47 -27.76 -9.87
C ARG A 185 -2.49 -28.19 -10.95
N VAL A 186 -2.53 -27.56 -12.11
CA VAL A 186 -1.59 -27.85 -13.21
C VAL A 186 -0.18 -27.44 -12.83
N ALA A 187 0.01 -26.30 -12.19
CA ALA A 187 1.32 -25.87 -11.70
C ALA A 187 1.92 -26.89 -10.72
N ALA A 188 1.11 -27.50 -9.84
CA ALA A 188 1.56 -28.54 -8.92
C ALA A 188 2.02 -29.81 -9.67
N LEU A 189 1.35 -30.22 -10.75
CA LEU A 189 1.78 -31.33 -11.60
C LEU A 189 3.12 -31.08 -12.28
N MET A 190 3.45 -29.82 -12.55
CA MET A 190 4.72 -29.39 -13.13
C MET A 190 5.83 -29.16 -12.09
N GLY A 191 5.61 -29.60 -10.83
CA GLY A 191 6.59 -29.52 -9.74
C GLY A 191 6.64 -28.19 -8.97
N VAL A 192 5.76 -27.24 -9.28
CA VAL A 192 5.59 -26.01 -8.48
C VAL A 192 4.85 -26.35 -7.19
N ARG A 193 5.23 -25.75 -6.08
CA ARG A 193 4.50 -25.83 -4.80
C ARG A 193 3.64 -24.58 -4.61
N PRO A 194 2.32 -24.61 -4.94
CA PRO A 194 1.45 -23.41 -4.89
C PRO A 194 1.43 -22.76 -3.52
N ASP A 195 1.43 -23.55 -2.46
CA ASP A 195 1.43 -23.04 -1.08
C ASP A 195 2.66 -22.16 -0.78
N THR A 196 3.84 -22.60 -1.20
CA THR A 196 5.08 -21.84 -1.00
C THR A 196 5.08 -20.55 -1.81
N VAL A 197 4.55 -20.60 -3.04
CA VAL A 197 4.43 -19.42 -3.92
C VAL A 197 3.48 -18.40 -3.31
N ILE A 198 2.34 -18.83 -2.82
CA ILE A 198 1.35 -17.95 -2.19
C ILE A 198 1.91 -17.33 -0.92
N SER A 199 2.54 -18.12 -0.03
CA SER A 199 3.19 -17.58 1.17
C SER A 199 4.27 -16.55 0.83
N ALA A 200 5.10 -16.81 -0.20
CA ALA A 200 6.10 -15.84 -0.67
C ALA A 200 5.45 -14.54 -1.16
N THR A 201 4.31 -14.62 -1.84
CA THR A 201 3.57 -13.45 -2.30
C THR A 201 3.02 -12.61 -1.14
N PHE A 202 2.51 -13.26 -0.09
CA PHE A 202 2.07 -12.58 1.13
C PHE A 202 3.23 -11.88 1.84
N ILE A 203 4.42 -12.50 1.88
CA ILE A 203 5.62 -11.90 2.45
C ILE A 203 6.05 -10.66 1.65
N ILE A 204 6.11 -10.75 0.32
CA ILE A 204 6.48 -9.63 -0.54
C ILE A 204 5.47 -8.49 -0.38
N GLY A 205 4.18 -8.79 -0.40
CA GLY A 205 3.12 -7.80 -0.15
C GLY A 205 3.30 -7.11 1.21
N ALA A 206 3.64 -7.86 2.26
CA ALA A 206 3.88 -7.29 3.59
C ALA A 206 5.09 -6.36 3.66
N ILE A 207 6.16 -6.65 2.94
CA ILE A 207 7.33 -5.78 2.83
C ILE A 207 6.94 -4.45 2.18
N LEU A 208 6.12 -4.49 1.10
CA LEU A 208 5.61 -3.28 0.46
C LEU A 208 4.68 -2.48 1.38
N ALA A 209 3.80 -3.16 2.12
CA ALA A 209 2.94 -2.50 3.10
C ALA A 209 3.75 -1.85 4.22
N ALA A 210 4.77 -2.52 4.74
CA ALA A 210 5.66 -1.95 5.75
C ALA A 210 6.43 -0.74 5.22
N LEU A 211 6.96 -0.79 3.99
CA LEU A 211 7.60 0.34 3.33
C LEU A 211 6.64 1.52 3.23
N ALA A 212 5.43 1.27 2.72
CA ALA A 212 4.39 2.29 2.62
C ALA A 212 4.03 2.89 3.99
N GLY A 213 3.95 2.05 5.04
CA GLY A 213 3.65 2.48 6.41
C GLY A 213 4.71 3.39 7.00
N VAL A 214 5.99 3.03 6.85
CA VAL A 214 7.12 3.87 7.29
C VAL A 214 7.14 5.20 6.54
N MET A 215 6.96 5.18 5.22
CA MET A 215 6.92 6.38 4.39
C MET A 215 5.71 7.26 4.72
N TYR A 216 4.54 6.65 4.94
CA TYR A 216 3.31 7.36 5.33
C TYR A 216 3.49 8.05 6.69
N ALA A 217 3.99 7.33 7.70
CA ALA A 217 4.24 7.90 9.02
C ALA A 217 5.32 9.01 8.99
N SER A 218 6.39 8.84 8.19
CA SER A 218 7.42 9.86 8.00
C SER A 218 6.89 11.12 7.32
N ASN A 219 5.97 10.99 6.35
CA ASN A 219 5.41 12.12 5.63
C ASN A 219 4.40 12.91 6.46
N TYR A 220 3.55 12.21 7.23
CA TYR A 220 2.52 12.86 8.06
C TYR A 220 2.97 13.18 9.50
N GLY A 221 4.16 12.71 9.91
CA GLY A 221 4.70 12.93 11.25
C GLY A 221 3.92 12.24 12.37
N THR A 222 3.04 11.29 12.04
CA THR A 222 2.18 10.62 13.02
C THR A 222 1.97 9.15 12.70
N ALA A 223 1.82 8.33 13.76
CA ALA A 223 1.41 6.94 13.65
C ALA A 223 0.34 6.62 14.71
N GLN A 224 -0.66 5.81 14.35
CA GLN A 224 -1.74 5.38 15.25
C GLN A 224 -2.27 4.00 14.87
N HIS A 225 -2.99 3.38 15.81
CA HIS A 225 -3.53 2.02 15.69
C HIS A 225 -4.59 1.80 14.59
N ALA A 226 -5.20 2.86 14.06
CA ALA A 226 -6.22 2.78 13.00
C ALA A 226 -5.75 3.43 11.68
N MET A 227 -4.46 3.80 11.56
CA MET A 227 -3.95 4.54 10.40
C MET A 227 -3.95 3.73 9.10
N GLY A 228 -4.05 2.41 9.17
CA GLY A 228 -3.98 1.53 8.01
C GLY A 228 -5.29 1.42 7.23
N PHE A 229 -6.43 1.59 7.90
CA PHE A 229 -7.74 1.31 7.32
C PHE A 229 -8.07 2.19 6.11
N LEU A 230 -8.05 3.51 6.27
CA LEU A 230 -8.40 4.44 5.18
C LEU A 230 -7.42 4.39 4.00
N PRO A 231 -6.10 4.47 4.19
CA PRO A 231 -5.15 4.29 3.08
C PRO A 231 -5.24 2.91 2.44
N GLY A 232 -5.49 1.86 3.22
CA GLY A 232 -5.71 0.52 2.71
C GLY A 232 -6.92 0.43 1.79
N LEU A 233 -8.07 1.00 2.21
CA LEU A 233 -9.28 1.02 1.39
C LEU A 233 -9.07 1.84 0.10
N LYS A 234 -8.43 3.00 0.18
CA LYS A 234 -8.11 3.83 -0.98
C LYS A 234 -7.15 3.14 -1.95
N ALA A 235 -6.13 2.48 -1.43
CA ALA A 235 -5.19 1.73 -2.28
C ALA A 235 -5.84 0.50 -2.92
N PHE A 236 -6.77 -0.14 -2.25
CA PHE A 236 -7.58 -1.18 -2.88
C PHE A 236 -8.42 -0.60 -4.04
N THR A 237 -9.11 0.53 -3.83
CA THR A 237 -9.85 1.20 -4.91
C THR A 237 -8.92 1.61 -6.05
N ALA A 238 -7.71 2.08 -5.74
CA ALA A 238 -6.68 2.41 -6.73
C ALA A 238 -6.23 1.18 -7.54
N ALA A 239 -6.05 0.03 -6.89
CA ALA A 239 -5.72 -1.22 -7.57
C ALA A 239 -6.83 -1.67 -8.53
N VAL A 240 -8.09 -1.56 -8.10
CA VAL A 240 -9.27 -1.86 -8.95
C VAL A 240 -9.36 -0.87 -10.11
N PHE A 241 -9.19 0.42 -9.84
CA PHE A 241 -9.20 1.48 -10.84
C PHE A 241 -8.12 1.28 -11.91
N GLY A 242 -6.90 0.91 -11.49
CA GLY A 242 -5.79 0.61 -12.38
C GLY A 242 -5.95 -0.68 -13.20
N GLY A 243 -6.73 -1.64 -12.69
CA GLY A 243 -6.87 -2.99 -13.22
C GLY A 243 -6.18 -4.00 -12.32
N ILE A 244 -6.96 -4.58 -11.40
CA ILE A 244 -6.45 -5.50 -10.38
C ILE A 244 -5.78 -6.72 -11.03
N GLY A 245 -4.58 -7.10 -10.56
CA GLY A 245 -3.76 -8.15 -11.17
C GLY A 245 -2.64 -7.62 -12.06
N ASN A 246 -2.71 -6.37 -12.54
CA ASN A 246 -1.66 -5.72 -13.33
C ASN A 246 -0.86 -4.75 -12.44
N LEU A 247 0.46 -5.02 -12.27
CA LEU A 247 1.35 -4.20 -11.43
C LEU A 247 1.45 -2.75 -11.92
N GLY A 248 1.61 -2.55 -13.24
CA GLY A 248 1.66 -1.21 -13.83
C GLY A 248 0.33 -0.48 -13.68
N GLY A 249 -0.79 -1.21 -13.84
CA GLY A 249 -2.14 -0.71 -13.60
C GLY A 249 -2.33 -0.22 -12.16
N ALA A 250 -1.92 -1.02 -11.18
CA ALA A 250 -2.02 -0.64 -9.76
C ALA A 250 -1.27 0.66 -9.42
N VAL A 251 -0.07 0.84 -9.99
CA VAL A 251 0.70 2.07 -9.79
C VAL A 251 0.03 3.26 -10.47
N LEU A 252 -0.41 3.11 -11.72
CA LEU A 252 -1.14 4.17 -12.43
C LEU A 252 -2.43 4.54 -11.69
N GLY A 253 -3.19 3.55 -11.22
CA GLY A 253 -4.40 3.78 -10.43
C GLY A 253 -4.12 4.52 -9.13
N GLY A 254 -3.03 4.17 -8.42
CA GLY A 254 -2.57 4.86 -7.22
C GLY A 254 -2.21 6.32 -7.48
N ILE A 255 -1.40 6.57 -8.50
CA ILE A 255 -0.96 7.92 -8.89
C ILE A 255 -2.16 8.77 -9.31
N LEU A 256 -3.05 8.24 -10.15
CA LEU A 256 -4.23 8.98 -10.60
C LEU A 256 -5.18 9.29 -9.43
N LEU A 257 -5.42 8.33 -8.53
CA LEU A 257 -6.24 8.56 -7.35
C LEU A 257 -5.65 9.65 -6.46
N GLY A 258 -4.33 9.61 -6.22
CA GLY A 258 -3.64 10.64 -5.45
C GLY A 258 -3.69 12.03 -6.10
N LEU A 259 -3.55 12.10 -7.43
CA LEU A 259 -3.69 13.35 -8.18
C LEU A 259 -5.11 13.92 -8.10
N ILE A 260 -6.14 13.08 -8.30
CA ILE A 260 -7.55 13.49 -8.20
C ILE A 260 -7.84 14.01 -6.78
N GLU A 261 -7.36 13.30 -5.78
CA GLU A 261 -7.55 13.67 -4.38
C GLU A 261 -6.83 14.99 -4.04
N SER A 262 -5.59 15.17 -4.47
CA SER A 262 -4.82 16.38 -4.19
C SER A 262 -5.39 17.60 -4.93
N ILE A 263 -5.70 17.49 -6.21
CA ILE A 263 -6.31 18.55 -7.00
C ILE A 263 -7.69 18.90 -6.41
N GLY A 264 -8.49 17.88 -6.07
CA GLY A 264 -9.77 18.08 -5.40
C GLY A 264 -9.62 18.86 -4.09
N ALA A 265 -8.65 18.50 -3.24
CA ALA A 265 -8.39 19.19 -1.98
C ALA A 265 -8.02 20.68 -2.17
N GLY A 266 -7.28 20.99 -3.24
CA GLY A 266 -6.83 22.35 -3.52
C GLY A 266 -7.88 23.25 -4.15
N TYR A 267 -8.84 22.68 -4.89
CA TYR A 267 -9.75 23.48 -5.70
C TYR A 267 -11.23 23.37 -5.32
N ILE A 268 -11.65 22.35 -4.56
CA ILE A 268 -13.07 22.13 -4.26
C ILE A 268 -13.65 23.25 -3.40
N GLY A 269 -12.91 23.75 -2.40
CA GLY A 269 -13.33 24.89 -1.57
C GLY A 269 -13.53 26.15 -2.40
N PRO A 270 -12.50 26.67 -3.09
CA PRO A 270 -12.62 27.86 -3.93
C PRO A 270 -13.70 27.75 -5.02
N LEU A 271 -13.92 26.59 -5.63
CA LEU A 271 -14.93 26.38 -6.67
C LEU A 271 -16.36 26.36 -6.13
N THR A 272 -16.54 25.96 -4.88
CA THR A 272 -17.87 25.84 -4.25
C THR A 272 -18.19 26.98 -3.30
N GLY A 273 -17.36 28.05 -3.26
CA GLY A 273 -17.52 29.15 -2.32
C GLY A 273 -17.38 28.70 -0.85
N ASP A 274 -16.47 27.75 -0.59
CA ASP A 274 -16.21 27.14 0.72
C ASP A 274 -17.38 26.34 1.34
N VAL A 275 -18.42 26.07 0.55
CA VAL A 275 -19.53 25.19 0.98
C VAL A 275 -19.05 23.75 1.14
N LEU A 276 -18.16 23.29 0.26
CA LEU A 276 -17.55 21.96 0.31
C LEU A 276 -16.09 22.10 0.74
N GLY A 277 -15.78 21.72 1.98
CA GLY A 277 -14.42 21.71 2.50
C GLY A 277 -13.57 20.53 1.96
N SER A 278 -12.28 20.49 2.30
CA SER A 278 -11.34 19.45 1.89
C SER A 278 -11.74 18.03 2.30
N GLN A 279 -12.61 17.87 3.28
CA GLN A 279 -13.18 16.58 3.69
C GLN A 279 -14.02 15.90 2.59
N TYR A 280 -14.55 16.66 1.63
CA TYR A 280 -15.33 16.15 0.50
C TYR A 280 -14.46 15.66 -0.67
N THR A 281 -13.16 15.82 -0.59
CA THR A 281 -12.20 15.39 -1.62
C THR A 281 -12.31 13.90 -1.91
N TYR A 282 -12.57 13.08 -0.88
CA TYR A 282 -12.77 11.65 -1.02
C TYR A 282 -13.98 11.30 -1.90
N ILE A 283 -15.05 12.10 -1.82
CA ILE A 283 -16.25 11.89 -2.63
C ILE A 283 -15.92 12.09 -4.11
N CYS A 284 -15.13 13.12 -4.45
CA CYS A 284 -14.69 13.34 -5.84
C CYS A 284 -13.88 12.16 -6.36
N ALA A 285 -12.96 11.62 -5.57
CA ALA A 285 -12.17 10.47 -5.96
C ALA A 285 -13.03 9.23 -6.22
N PHE A 286 -14.03 8.97 -5.35
CA PHE A 286 -14.97 7.87 -5.54
C PHE A 286 -15.92 8.06 -6.72
N ILE A 287 -16.39 9.28 -6.99
CA ILE A 287 -17.23 9.59 -8.16
C ILE A 287 -16.46 9.28 -9.45
N VAL A 288 -15.19 9.73 -9.55
CA VAL A 288 -14.36 9.43 -10.72
C VAL A 288 -14.12 7.92 -10.84
N LEU A 289 -13.88 7.23 -9.73
CA LEU A 289 -13.75 5.78 -9.71
C LEU A 289 -15.00 5.08 -10.28
N ILE A 290 -16.18 5.42 -9.76
CA ILE A 290 -17.47 4.84 -10.23
C ILE A 290 -17.65 5.10 -11.70
N PHE A 291 -17.40 6.33 -12.16
CA PHE A 291 -17.52 6.70 -13.56
C PHE A 291 -16.61 5.85 -14.46
N VAL A 292 -15.33 5.73 -14.08
CA VAL A 292 -14.37 4.92 -14.87
C VAL A 292 -14.73 3.44 -14.86
N LEU A 293 -15.11 2.87 -13.72
CA LEU A 293 -15.49 1.45 -13.64
C LEU A 293 -16.81 1.15 -14.37
N THR A 294 -17.71 2.12 -14.48
CA THR A 294 -18.92 1.98 -15.29
C THR A 294 -18.59 1.91 -16.78
N LEU A 295 -17.60 2.70 -17.24
CA LEU A 295 -17.15 2.71 -18.63
C LEU A 295 -16.17 1.56 -18.95
N ARG A 296 -15.32 1.20 -17.98
CA ARG A 296 -14.29 0.15 -18.09
C ARG A 296 -14.26 -0.73 -16.83
N PRO A 297 -15.12 -1.75 -16.75
CA PRO A 297 -15.21 -2.60 -15.57
C PRO A 297 -13.93 -3.41 -15.27
N SER A 298 -13.06 -3.62 -16.26
CA SER A 298 -11.73 -4.23 -16.08
C SER A 298 -10.67 -3.28 -15.51
N GLY A 299 -11.00 -2.00 -15.29
CA GLY A 299 -10.02 -0.94 -14.94
C GLY A 299 -9.25 -0.42 -16.16
N LEU A 300 -8.28 0.48 -15.91
CA LEU A 300 -7.54 1.18 -16.98
C LEU A 300 -6.65 0.25 -17.80
N LEU A 301 -5.90 -0.63 -17.12
CA LEU A 301 -4.94 -1.58 -17.72
C LEU A 301 -5.26 -3.04 -17.40
N GLY A 302 -6.46 -3.34 -16.94
CA GLY A 302 -6.91 -4.72 -16.68
C GLY A 302 -7.10 -5.50 -17.99
N GLU A 303 -6.72 -6.76 -17.98
CA GLU A 303 -6.99 -7.67 -19.08
C GLU A 303 -8.50 -7.97 -19.14
N ARG A 304 -9.10 -7.89 -20.33
CA ARG A 304 -10.45 -8.37 -20.54
C ARG A 304 -10.42 -9.89 -20.36
N VAL A 305 -11.02 -10.39 -19.30
CA VAL A 305 -11.33 -11.82 -19.20
C VAL A 305 -12.30 -12.10 -20.37
N ALA A 306 -11.81 -12.77 -21.40
CA ALA A 306 -12.69 -13.28 -22.44
C ALA A 306 -13.69 -14.20 -21.74
N ASP A 307 -15.00 -13.90 -21.87
CA ASP A 307 -16.05 -14.81 -21.45
C ASP A 307 -15.79 -16.13 -22.15
N ARG A 308 -15.24 -17.09 -21.44
CA ARG A 308 -15.22 -18.47 -21.87
C ARG A 308 -16.64 -18.99 -21.64
N ALA A 309 -17.46 -18.87 -22.70
CA ALA A 309 -18.75 -19.55 -22.79
C ALA A 309 -18.56 -21.07 -22.68
#